data_05ffcda9ed494adbb7e0c2765d7d735c
#
_entry.id   05ffcda9ed494adbb7e0c2765d7d735c
#
_cell.length_a   1.000
_cell.length_b   1.000
_cell.length_c   1.000
_cell.angle_alpha   90.00
_cell.angle_beta   90.00
_cell.angle_gamma   90.00
#
_symmetry.space_group_name_H-M   'P 1'
#
loop_
_entity.id
_entity.type
_entity.pdbx_description
1 polymer ?
#
loop_
_entity_poly.entity_id
_entity_poly.type
_entity_poly.pdbx_seq_one_letter_code
_entity_poly.pdbx_strand_id
1 'polypeptide(L)'
;MKIYYYNGTLWKDVTALDSSFCEETIDRFSRISLDFVLPSEELVPELCHVTWRGEEYTLYTVPKVVKVSTREYRYTLILEGRHKELERTLVKDKLGRTKFVFTGRADQYADLISGCIDGWRTGTCTTGVRTQVIAFSNNTLLEACRMVASKFETEVRLDGGKIAFGRVEKYKGDPLRLAYRQGLQKEITTEPDSKETALGRVYVMGGEHNIDPAKYGSR
;
A
#
# COMPACT_ATOMS: atom_id res chain seq x y z
N MET A 1 24.13 0.99 7.45
CA MET A 1 23.07 1.59 6.59
C MET A 1 23.50 2.99 6.21
N LYS A 2 23.60 3.27 4.90
CA LYS A 2 24.04 4.59 4.42
C LYS A 2 22.85 5.51 4.24
N ILE A 3 22.94 6.70 4.85
CA ILE A 3 21.92 7.75 4.77
C ILE A 3 22.50 8.86 3.89
N TYR A 4 21.73 9.30 2.92
CA TYR A 4 22.14 10.29 1.93
C TYR A 4 21.32 11.57 2.07
N TYR A 5 21.93 12.72 1.78
CA TYR A 5 21.20 13.96 1.54
C TYR A 5 20.31 13.83 0.30
N TYR A 6 19.31 14.70 0.18
CA TYR A 6 18.45 14.77 -1.01
C TYR A 6 19.21 14.83 -2.35
N ASN A 7 20.37 15.46 -2.35
CA ASN A 7 21.24 15.56 -3.55
C ASN A 7 22.09 14.30 -3.84
N GLY A 8 21.90 13.23 -3.09
CA GLY A 8 22.62 11.98 -3.25
C GLY A 8 24.01 11.93 -2.59
N THR A 9 24.45 13.00 -1.91
CA THR A 9 25.69 12.98 -1.14
C THR A 9 25.51 12.17 0.15
N LEU A 10 26.47 11.34 0.51
CA LEU A 10 26.44 10.58 1.76
C LEU A 10 26.46 11.54 2.95
N TRP A 11 25.44 11.47 3.80
CA TRP A 11 25.43 12.15 5.08
C TRP A 11 26.19 11.33 6.14
N LYS A 12 25.79 10.07 6.33
CA LYS A 12 26.37 9.20 7.35
C LYS A 12 26.18 7.72 7.05
N ASP A 13 27.15 6.90 7.44
CA ASP A 13 26.98 5.45 7.51
C ASP A 13 26.74 5.05 8.97
N VAL A 14 25.57 4.46 9.24
CA VAL A 14 25.13 4.11 10.59
C VAL A 14 24.91 2.62 10.73
N THR A 15 25.10 2.10 11.94
CA THR A 15 24.73 0.73 12.27
C THR A 15 23.28 0.71 12.74
N ALA A 16 22.43 0.06 11.98
CA ALA A 16 21.02 -0.13 12.38
C ALA A 16 20.96 -1.02 13.63
N LEU A 17 20.10 -0.64 14.58
CA LEU A 17 19.80 -1.44 15.75
C LEU A 17 18.83 -2.57 15.39
N ASP A 18 18.77 -3.61 16.21
CA ASP A 18 17.87 -4.76 16.03
C ASP A 18 16.38 -4.38 16.07
N SER A 19 16.04 -3.21 16.63
CA SER A 19 14.71 -2.64 16.62
C SER A 19 14.30 -2.05 15.27
N SER A 20 15.23 -1.93 14.32
CA SER A 20 14.94 -1.42 12.97
C SER A 20 14.18 -2.49 12.17
N PHE A 21 13.15 -2.06 11.45
CA PHE A 21 12.37 -2.97 10.61
C PHE A 21 11.87 -2.30 9.33
N CYS A 22 11.59 -3.12 8.34
CA CYS A 22 10.90 -2.71 7.11
C CYS A 22 9.50 -3.31 7.14
N GLU A 23 8.48 -2.48 6.94
CA GLU A 23 7.09 -2.87 6.84
C GLU A 23 6.64 -2.70 5.38
N GLU A 24 6.07 -3.76 4.83
CA GLU A 24 5.47 -3.76 3.50
C GLU A 24 4.03 -4.22 3.62
N THR A 25 3.09 -3.47 3.06
CA THR A 25 1.69 -3.87 2.95
C THR A 25 1.38 -4.49 1.58
N ILE A 26 0.25 -5.17 1.47
CA ILE A 26 -0.21 -5.78 0.21
C ILE A 26 -0.35 -4.73 -0.89
N ASP A 27 -0.81 -3.53 -0.54
CA ASP A 27 -0.91 -2.36 -1.45
C ASP A 27 0.46 -1.74 -1.78
N ARG A 28 1.55 -2.39 -1.31
CA ARG A 28 2.94 -1.98 -1.50
C ARG A 28 3.28 -0.60 -0.95
N PHE A 29 2.60 -0.21 0.10
CA PHE A 29 3.10 0.84 0.96
C PHE A 29 4.22 0.25 1.79
N SER A 30 5.41 0.73 1.58
CA SER A 30 6.58 0.29 2.32
C SER A 30 7.16 1.43 3.11
N ARG A 31 7.57 1.14 4.33
CA ARG A 31 8.28 2.09 5.19
C ARG A 31 9.38 1.38 5.95
N ILE A 32 10.41 2.13 6.29
CA ILE A 32 11.49 1.67 7.14
C ILE A 32 11.46 2.47 8.43
N SER A 33 11.41 1.78 9.56
CA SER A 33 11.77 2.35 10.86
C SER A 33 13.24 2.04 11.09
N LEU A 34 14.08 3.06 11.01
CA LEU A 34 15.52 2.94 11.19
C LEU A 34 15.92 3.54 12.53
N ASP A 35 16.36 2.68 13.43
CA ASP A 35 16.91 3.03 14.73
C ASP A 35 18.43 2.92 14.72
N PHE A 36 19.12 3.96 15.20
CA PHE A 36 20.57 3.97 15.34
C PHE A 36 21.01 4.89 16.48
N VAL A 37 22.28 4.82 16.83
CA VAL A 37 22.88 5.63 17.89
C VAL A 37 24.03 6.45 17.36
N LEU A 38 24.12 7.72 17.81
CA LEU A 38 25.27 8.59 17.59
C LEU A 38 25.88 9.03 18.92
N PRO A 39 27.19 9.32 18.95
CA PRO A 39 27.88 9.77 20.18
C PRO A 39 27.59 11.24 20.54
N SER A 40 27.07 12.00 19.62
CA SER A 40 26.68 13.42 19.76
C SER A 40 25.33 13.67 19.09
N GLU A 41 24.69 14.75 19.52
CA GLU A 41 23.50 15.21 18.86
C GLU A 41 23.87 15.82 17.51
N GLU A 42 23.24 15.32 16.45
CA GLU A 42 23.43 15.78 15.08
C GLU A 42 22.08 16.03 14.42
N LEU A 43 22.01 17.10 13.63
CA LEU A 43 20.83 17.40 12.87
C LEU A 43 20.71 16.42 11.68
N VAL A 44 19.62 15.68 11.64
CA VAL A 44 19.31 14.83 10.50
C VAL A 44 18.84 15.70 9.33
N PRO A 45 19.41 15.52 8.13
CA PRO A 45 19.00 16.31 6.96
C PRO A 45 17.53 16.09 6.60
N GLU A 46 16.86 17.15 6.22
CA GLU A 46 15.52 17.06 5.64
C GLU A 46 15.56 16.28 4.33
N LEU A 47 14.51 15.50 4.08
CA LEU A 47 14.37 14.66 2.88
C LEU A 47 15.58 13.73 2.64
N CYS A 48 16.31 13.39 3.69
CA CYS A 48 17.35 12.38 3.57
C CYS A 48 16.73 11.04 3.17
N HIS A 49 17.49 10.22 2.48
CA HIS A 49 17.02 8.93 2.00
C HIS A 49 18.00 7.80 2.26
N VAL A 50 17.47 6.59 2.23
CA VAL A 50 18.24 5.35 2.25
C VAL A 50 17.81 4.48 1.08
N THR A 51 18.72 3.64 0.59
CA THR A 51 18.38 2.61 -0.39
C THR A 51 18.36 1.25 0.29
N TRP A 52 17.25 0.55 0.18
CA TRP A 52 17.06 -0.79 0.71
C TRP A 52 16.46 -1.71 -0.35
N ARG A 53 17.12 -2.84 -0.62
CA ARG A 53 16.71 -3.81 -1.65
C ARG A 53 16.46 -3.20 -3.03
N GLY A 54 17.19 -2.13 -3.38
CA GLY A 54 17.05 -1.43 -4.66
C GLY A 54 15.93 -0.38 -4.71
N GLU A 55 15.20 -0.20 -3.62
CA GLU A 55 14.16 0.81 -3.47
C GLU A 55 14.66 1.97 -2.60
N GLU A 56 14.20 3.17 -2.90
CA GLU A 56 14.53 4.39 -2.15
C GLU A 56 13.43 4.71 -1.14
N TYR A 57 13.85 5.04 0.08
CA TYR A 57 12.98 5.44 1.20
C TYR A 57 13.42 6.79 1.71
N THR A 58 12.51 7.73 1.74
CA THR A 58 12.78 9.14 2.06
C THR A 58 12.15 9.54 3.39
N LEU A 59 12.84 10.37 4.16
CA LEU A 59 12.35 10.95 5.41
C LEU A 59 11.47 12.17 5.11
N TYR A 60 10.18 12.06 5.40
CA TYR A 60 9.22 13.17 5.27
C TYR A 60 8.77 13.75 6.61
N THR A 61 9.15 13.14 7.71
CA THR A 61 8.74 13.51 9.07
C THR A 61 9.94 13.91 9.90
N VAL A 62 9.70 14.66 10.97
CA VAL A 62 10.76 15.00 11.93
C VAL A 62 11.24 13.72 12.64
N PRO A 63 12.55 13.44 12.68
CA PRO A 63 13.07 12.28 13.36
C PRO A 63 12.84 12.38 14.88
N LYS A 64 12.61 11.23 15.52
CA LYS A 64 12.62 11.16 16.97
C LYS A 64 14.06 11.02 17.44
N VAL A 65 14.48 11.91 18.36
CA VAL A 65 15.81 11.89 18.97
C VAL A 65 15.65 11.80 20.49
N VAL A 66 16.33 10.85 21.09
CA VAL A 66 16.33 10.63 22.54
C VAL A 66 17.76 10.64 23.04
N LYS A 67 18.07 11.57 23.96
CA LYS A 67 19.34 11.58 24.67
C LYS A 67 19.31 10.52 25.77
N VAL A 68 20.09 9.47 25.61
CA VAL A 68 20.19 8.35 26.56
C VAL A 68 21.27 8.64 27.61
N SER A 69 22.41 9.21 27.17
CA SER A 69 23.51 9.61 28.04
C SER A 69 24.29 10.80 27.47
N THR A 70 25.38 11.19 28.10
CA THR A 70 26.23 12.29 27.60
C THR A 70 26.89 11.99 26.26
N ARG A 71 27.02 10.70 25.89
CA ARG A 71 27.64 10.24 24.63
C ARG A 71 26.77 9.25 23.87
N GLU A 72 25.46 9.28 24.10
CA GLU A 72 24.53 8.38 23.43
C GLU A 72 23.24 9.10 23.12
N TYR A 73 22.98 9.27 21.82
CA TYR A 73 21.78 9.84 21.27
C TYR A 73 21.13 8.79 20.35
N ARG A 74 19.93 8.35 20.68
CA ARG A 74 19.18 7.39 19.89
C ARG A 74 18.26 8.11 18.93
N TYR A 75 18.34 7.73 17.67
CA TYR A 75 17.55 8.26 16.57
C TYR A 75 16.58 7.20 16.08
N THR A 76 15.35 7.60 15.80
CA THR A 76 14.36 6.81 15.06
C THR A 76 13.92 7.61 13.86
N LEU A 77 14.20 7.12 12.66
CA LEU A 77 13.76 7.69 11.39
C LEU A 77 12.64 6.83 10.82
N ILE A 78 11.52 7.44 10.47
CA ILE A 78 10.44 6.80 9.70
C ILE A 78 10.61 7.24 8.25
N LEU A 79 11.17 6.36 7.44
CA LEU A 79 11.42 6.61 6.02
C LEU A 79 10.32 5.92 5.21
N GLU A 80 9.70 6.68 4.33
CA GLU A 80 8.58 6.23 3.50
C GLU A 80 9.06 5.90 2.09
N GLY A 81 8.48 4.86 1.52
CA GLY A 81 8.72 4.50 0.13
C GLY A 81 8.16 5.52 -0.87
N ARG A 82 8.47 5.35 -2.13
CA ARG A 82 8.10 6.28 -3.22
C ARG A 82 6.59 6.53 -3.36
N HIS A 83 5.74 5.63 -2.87
CA HIS A 83 4.29 5.83 -2.85
C HIS A 83 3.89 7.16 -2.18
N LYS A 84 4.70 7.65 -1.24
CA LYS A 84 4.46 8.92 -0.55
C LYS A 84 4.50 10.14 -1.48
N GLU A 85 5.22 10.06 -2.58
CA GLU A 85 5.22 11.09 -3.62
C GLU A 85 3.82 11.24 -4.25
N LEU A 86 3.10 10.11 -4.43
CA LEU A 86 1.75 10.09 -4.99
C LEU A 86 0.68 10.67 -4.03
N GLU A 87 0.91 10.61 -2.73
CA GLU A 87 0.01 11.24 -1.75
C GLU A 87 0.10 12.78 -1.75
N ARG A 88 1.22 13.32 -2.21
CA ARG A 88 1.52 14.75 -2.16
C ARG A 88 1.22 15.48 -3.46
N THR A 89 0.91 14.75 -4.51
CA THR A 89 0.65 15.31 -5.85
C THR A 89 -0.80 15.08 -6.23
N LEU A 90 -1.45 16.12 -6.79
CA LEU A 90 -2.83 16.02 -7.27
C LEU A 90 -2.88 15.52 -8.71
N VAL A 91 -3.90 14.69 -9.01
CA VAL A 91 -4.20 14.32 -10.39
C VAL A 91 -4.71 15.53 -11.18
N LYS A 92 -4.21 15.70 -12.40
CA LYS A 92 -4.55 16.79 -13.30
C LYS A 92 -4.82 16.26 -14.70
N ASP A 93 -5.73 16.93 -15.40
CA ASP A 93 -5.89 16.69 -16.84
C ASP A 93 -4.81 17.42 -17.66
N LYS A 94 -4.84 17.26 -18.96
CA LYS A 94 -3.92 17.92 -19.91
C LYS A 94 -3.97 19.46 -19.88
N LEU A 95 -5.01 20.04 -19.31
CA LEU A 95 -5.20 21.48 -19.15
C LEU A 95 -4.82 21.95 -17.73
N GLY A 96 -4.30 21.06 -16.87
CA GLY A 96 -3.91 21.36 -15.49
C GLY A 96 -5.10 21.43 -14.51
N ARG A 97 -6.31 21.04 -14.91
CA ARG A 97 -7.49 21.07 -14.04
C ARG A 97 -7.48 19.87 -13.10
N THR A 98 -7.85 20.09 -11.84
CA THR A 98 -7.95 19.05 -10.80
C THR A 98 -9.39 18.52 -10.63
N LYS A 99 -10.38 19.17 -11.28
CA LYS A 99 -11.79 18.74 -11.31
C LYS A 99 -12.16 18.44 -12.75
N PHE A 100 -12.29 17.17 -13.08
CA PHE A 100 -12.60 16.70 -14.42
C PHE A 100 -13.15 15.28 -14.42
N VAL A 101 -13.77 14.90 -15.52
CA VAL A 101 -14.21 13.51 -15.76
C VAL A 101 -13.30 12.92 -16.83
N PHE A 102 -12.84 11.73 -16.61
CA PHE A 102 -12.05 10.99 -17.58
C PHE A 102 -12.71 9.63 -17.87
N THR A 103 -12.74 9.27 -19.15
CA THR A 103 -13.25 7.97 -19.62
C THR A 103 -12.12 7.24 -20.32
N GLY A 104 -11.79 6.06 -19.84
CA GLY A 104 -10.68 5.31 -20.42
C GLY A 104 -10.54 3.90 -19.86
N ARG A 105 -9.56 3.18 -20.38
CA ARG A 105 -9.13 1.90 -19.86
C ARG A 105 -8.13 2.10 -18.71
N ALA A 106 -7.83 1.04 -17.96
CA ALA A 106 -6.93 1.13 -16.84
C ALA A 106 -5.50 1.56 -17.21
N ASP A 107 -4.99 1.16 -18.38
CA ASP A 107 -3.70 1.61 -18.91
C ASP A 107 -3.70 3.13 -19.17
N GLN A 108 -4.79 3.68 -19.72
CA GLN A 108 -4.93 5.11 -19.96
C GLN A 108 -5.06 5.92 -18.65
N TYR A 109 -5.64 5.34 -17.61
CA TYR A 109 -5.61 5.93 -16.27
C TYR A 109 -4.20 5.90 -15.67
N ALA A 110 -3.47 4.81 -15.85
CA ALA A 110 -2.07 4.75 -15.42
C ALA A 110 -1.20 5.80 -16.13
N ASP A 111 -1.41 6.01 -17.44
CA ASP A 111 -0.75 7.07 -18.21
C ASP A 111 -1.11 8.47 -17.71
N LEU A 112 -2.40 8.72 -17.42
CA LEU A 112 -2.87 9.98 -16.87
C LEU A 112 -2.21 10.29 -15.53
N ILE A 113 -2.19 9.31 -14.63
CA ILE A 113 -1.69 9.48 -13.26
C ILE A 113 -0.16 9.62 -13.28
N SER A 114 0.56 8.75 -14.01
CA SER A 114 2.02 8.81 -14.11
C SER A 114 2.51 10.07 -14.83
N GLY A 115 1.72 10.60 -15.76
CA GLY A 115 2.03 11.85 -16.45
C GLY A 115 1.91 13.11 -15.57
N CYS A 116 1.38 13.00 -14.36
CA CYS A 116 1.27 14.11 -13.41
C CYS A 116 2.51 14.26 -12.50
N ILE A 117 3.45 13.34 -12.54
CA ILE A 117 4.60 13.31 -11.64
C ILE A 117 5.84 12.75 -12.34
N ASP A 118 6.96 13.42 -12.18
CA ASP A 118 8.23 13.00 -12.79
C ASP A 118 8.77 11.70 -12.16
N GLY A 119 9.46 10.92 -13.00
CA GLY A 119 10.09 9.67 -12.55
C GLY A 119 9.11 8.48 -12.36
N TRP A 120 7.82 8.68 -12.64
CA TRP A 120 6.81 7.62 -12.68
C TRP A 120 6.41 7.31 -14.11
N ARG A 121 5.98 6.08 -14.35
CA ARG A 121 5.55 5.60 -15.67
C ARG A 121 4.48 4.54 -15.55
N THR A 122 3.78 4.31 -16.64
CA THR A 122 2.80 3.23 -16.74
C THR A 122 3.49 1.87 -16.72
N GLY A 123 2.97 0.99 -15.88
CA GLY A 123 3.32 -0.43 -15.84
C GLY A 123 2.36 -1.27 -16.66
N THR A 124 2.52 -2.60 -16.61
CA THR A 124 1.63 -3.53 -17.32
C THR A 124 0.27 -3.59 -16.64
N CYS A 125 -0.80 -3.24 -17.37
CA CYS A 125 -2.18 -3.35 -16.91
C CYS A 125 -2.84 -4.60 -17.51
N THR A 126 -3.46 -5.44 -16.66
CA THR A 126 -4.07 -6.73 -17.07
C THR A 126 -5.58 -6.74 -16.95
N THR A 127 -6.22 -5.57 -16.94
CA THR A 127 -7.69 -5.40 -16.79
C THR A 127 -8.49 -5.58 -18.09
N GLY A 128 -7.84 -5.91 -19.19
CA GLY A 128 -8.48 -6.05 -20.51
C GLY A 128 -8.90 -4.71 -21.14
N VAL A 129 -9.83 -4.78 -22.08
CA VAL A 129 -10.28 -3.63 -22.90
C VAL A 129 -11.45 -2.84 -22.28
N ARG A 130 -11.90 -3.19 -21.09
CA ARG A 130 -13.02 -2.52 -20.40
C ARG A 130 -12.69 -1.04 -20.17
N THR A 131 -13.62 -0.15 -20.45
CA THR A 131 -13.53 1.27 -20.16
C THR A 131 -14.41 1.64 -18.98
N GLN A 132 -14.00 2.62 -18.19
CA GLN A 132 -14.75 3.16 -17.07
C GLN A 132 -14.77 4.68 -17.13
N VAL A 133 -15.73 5.27 -16.44
CA VAL A 133 -15.85 6.72 -16.27
C VAL A 133 -15.57 7.05 -14.81
N ILE A 134 -14.58 7.91 -14.57
CA ILE A 134 -14.20 8.35 -13.21
C ILE A 134 -14.18 9.89 -13.19
N ALA A 135 -14.85 10.45 -12.19
CA ALA A 135 -14.80 11.88 -11.90
C ALA A 135 -13.77 12.14 -10.80
N PHE A 136 -12.80 13.00 -11.09
CA PHE A 136 -11.81 13.47 -10.14
C PHE A 136 -12.18 14.84 -9.59
N SER A 137 -11.94 15.07 -8.31
CA SER A 137 -12.21 16.33 -7.64
C SER A 137 -11.13 16.59 -6.58
N ASN A 138 -10.02 17.20 -6.98
CA ASN A 138 -8.85 17.47 -6.12
C ASN A 138 -8.27 16.22 -5.45
N ASN A 139 -8.36 15.07 -6.10
CA ASN A 139 -7.81 13.83 -5.59
C ASN A 139 -6.30 13.81 -5.72
N THR A 140 -5.61 13.22 -4.76
CA THR A 140 -4.19 12.89 -4.88
C THR A 140 -4.00 11.77 -5.90
N LEU A 141 -2.76 11.62 -6.42
CA LEU A 141 -2.46 10.55 -7.36
C LEU A 141 -2.70 9.17 -6.74
N LEU A 142 -2.42 9.02 -5.44
CA LEU A 142 -2.67 7.76 -4.74
C LEU A 142 -4.15 7.46 -4.58
N GLU A 143 -4.96 8.47 -4.23
CA GLU A 143 -6.43 8.32 -4.20
C GLU A 143 -6.96 7.98 -5.59
N ALA A 144 -6.45 8.63 -6.63
CA ALA A 144 -6.81 8.33 -8.01
C ALA A 144 -6.49 6.87 -8.37
N CYS A 145 -5.32 6.34 -7.98
CA CYS A 145 -4.97 4.94 -8.16
C CYS A 145 -5.99 4.01 -7.48
N ARG A 146 -6.38 4.31 -6.23
CA ARG A 146 -7.38 3.52 -5.49
C ARG A 146 -8.77 3.58 -6.14
N MET A 147 -9.18 4.76 -6.61
CA MET A 147 -10.45 4.93 -7.34
C MET A 147 -10.47 4.09 -8.62
N VAL A 148 -9.38 4.10 -9.39
CA VAL A 148 -9.24 3.28 -10.61
C VAL A 148 -9.28 1.80 -10.25
N ALA A 149 -8.52 1.34 -9.27
CA ALA A 149 -8.50 -0.05 -8.83
C ALA A 149 -9.90 -0.52 -8.42
N SER A 150 -10.62 0.29 -7.63
CA SER A 150 -12.00 0.01 -7.22
C SER A 150 -12.96 -0.08 -8.40
N LYS A 151 -12.91 0.87 -9.35
CA LYS A 151 -13.81 0.90 -10.52
C LYS A 151 -13.57 -0.26 -11.49
N PHE A 152 -12.33 -0.72 -11.59
CA PHE A 152 -11.98 -1.87 -12.42
C PHE A 152 -12.02 -3.21 -11.67
N GLU A 153 -12.37 -3.20 -10.37
CA GLU A 153 -12.41 -4.39 -9.49
C GLU A 153 -11.07 -5.15 -9.54
N THR A 154 -9.99 -4.39 -9.42
CA THR A 154 -8.62 -4.88 -9.55
C THR A 154 -7.72 -4.30 -8.46
N GLU A 155 -6.45 -4.66 -8.49
CA GLU A 155 -5.43 -4.17 -7.57
C GLU A 155 -4.56 -3.11 -8.26
N VAL A 156 -4.07 -2.14 -7.49
CA VAL A 156 -3.02 -1.23 -7.93
C VAL A 156 -1.67 -1.79 -7.52
N ARG A 157 -0.71 -1.69 -8.41
CA ARG A 157 0.67 -2.08 -8.16
C ARG A 157 1.59 -0.89 -8.40
N LEU A 158 2.34 -0.54 -7.35
CA LEU A 158 3.37 0.50 -7.37
C LEU A 158 4.73 -0.18 -7.22
N ASP A 159 5.57 -0.14 -8.25
CA ASP A 159 6.82 -0.89 -8.26
C ASP A 159 7.89 -0.13 -9.08
N GLY A 160 8.97 0.29 -8.43
CA GLY A 160 10.08 0.97 -9.08
C GLY A 160 9.67 2.21 -9.88
N GLY A 161 8.71 3.01 -9.37
CA GLY A 161 8.17 4.17 -10.08
C GLY A 161 7.25 3.82 -11.24
N LYS A 162 6.59 2.64 -11.21
CA LYS A 162 5.58 2.22 -12.19
C LYS A 162 4.23 2.11 -11.52
N ILE A 163 3.19 2.54 -12.22
CA ILE A 163 1.79 2.38 -11.83
C ILE A 163 1.17 1.35 -12.76
N ALA A 164 0.70 0.25 -12.20
CA ALA A 164 0.05 -0.82 -12.94
C ALA A 164 -1.26 -1.22 -12.27
N PHE A 165 -2.24 -1.65 -13.08
CA PHE A 165 -3.53 -2.15 -12.61
C PHE A 165 -3.72 -3.59 -13.08
N GLY A 166 -3.99 -4.50 -12.14
CA GLY A 166 -4.19 -5.91 -12.44
C GLY A 166 -4.08 -6.76 -11.20
N ARG A 167 -4.66 -7.95 -11.23
CA ARG A 167 -4.46 -8.90 -10.15
C ARG A 167 -3.01 -9.36 -10.10
N VAL A 168 -2.43 -9.29 -8.93
CA VAL A 168 -1.04 -9.68 -8.70
C VAL A 168 -0.99 -11.12 -8.22
N GLU A 169 -1.27 -12.05 -9.10
CA GLU A 169 -0.95 -13.46 -8.81
C GLU A 169 0.56 -13.67 -9.01
N LYS A 170 1.31 -13.53 -7.93
CA LYS A 170 2.76 -13.79 -7.96
C LYS A 170 3.12 -15.27 -7.93
N TYR A 171 2.22 -16.11 -7.50
CA TYR A 171 2.48 -17.52 -7.27
C TYR A 171 1.63 -18.40 -8.19
N LYS A 172 2.29 -19.06 -9.13
CA LYS A 172 1.69 -20.05 -10.05
C LYS A 172 2.00 -21.50 -9.65
N GLY A 173 2.44 -21.72 -8.43
CA GLY A 173 2.74 -23.03 -7.89
C GLY A 173 1.55 -23.66 -7.14
N ASP A 174 1.78 -24.82 -6.56
CA ASP A 174 0.81 -25.44 -5.68
C ASP A 174 0.45 -24.52 -4.51
N PRO A 175 -0.82 -24.50 -4.07
CA PRO A 175 -1.24 -23.70 -2.92
C PRO A 175 -0.36 -23.99 -1.70
N LEU A 176 0.05 -22.93 -0.99
CA LEU A 176 0.78 -23.10 0.25
C LEU A 176 -0.09 -23.88 1.24
N ARG A 177 0.33 -25.08 1.60
CA ARG A 177 -0.36 -25.89 2.60
C ARG A 177 0.06 -25.42 3.99
N LEU A 178 -0.81 -24.66 4.62
CA LEU A 178 -0.65 -24.27 6.02
C LEU A 178 -1.17 -25.41 6.88
N ALA A 179 -0.27 -26.22 7.42
CA ALA A 179 -0.62 -27.29 8.32
C ALA A 179 0.30 -27.26 9.54
N TYR A 180 -0.18 -27.82 10.66
CA TYR A 180 0.61 -27.98 11.86
C TYR A 180 1.92 -28.70 11.54
N ARG A 181 3.05 -28.11 11.90
CA ARG A 181 4.43 -28.54 11.58
C ARG A 181 4.87 -28.43 10.11
N GLN A 182 4.09 -27.79 9.26
CA GLN A 182 4.48 -27.48 7.86
C GLN A 182 4.72 -25.99 7.68
N GLY A 183 5.51 -25.42 8.53
CA GLY A 183 6.29 -24.20 8.25
C GLY A 183 5.75 -22.88 8.75
N LEU A 184 4.48 -22.66 9.11
CA LEU A 184 4.04 -21.28 9.41
C LEU A 184 3.06 -21.12 10.58
N GLN A 185 2.54 -22.18 11.16
CA GLN A 185 1.61 -22.02 12.27
C GLN A 185 1.94 -22.89 13.47
N LYS A 186 2.15 -22.23 14.59
CA LYS A 186 2.41 -22.84 15.88
C LYS A 186 1.12 -23.29 16.56
N GLU A 187 0.02 -22.59 16.27
CA GLU A 187 -1.28 -22.80 16.89
C GLU A 187 -2.39 -22.27 15.98
N ILE A 188 -3.47 -23.02 15.86
CA ILE A 188 -4.72 -22.56 15.24
C ILE A 188 -5.73 -22.53 16.37
N THR A 189 -6.12 -21.34 16.79
CA THR A 189 -7.19 -21.14 17.77
C THR A 189 -8.46 -20.80 17.01
N THR A 190 -9.50 -21.61 17.19
CA THR A 190 -10.85 -21.29 16.74
C THR A 190 -11.60 -20.72 17.93
N GLU A 191 -11.78 -19.42 17.95
CA GLU A 191 -12.63 -18.77 18.95
C GLU A 191 -14.06 -18.69 18.42
N PRO A 192 -15.06 -19.10 19.20
CA PRO A 192 -16.44 -18.85 18.81
C PRO A 192 -16.68 -17.34 18.84
N ASP A 193 -17.25 -16.81 17.77
CA ASP A 193 -17.69 -15.41 17.75
C ASP A 193 -18.73 -15.24 18.84
N SER A 194 -18.38 -14.48 19.88
CA SER A 194 -19.21 -14.29 21.09
C SER A 194 -20.55 -13.59 20.81
N LYS A 195 -20.80 -13.21 19.57
CA LYS A 195 -22.02 -12.53 19.12
C LYS A 195 -22.96 -13.42 18.30
N GLU A 196 -22.53 -14.57 17.85
CA GLU A 196 -23.38 -15.47 17.10
C GLU A 196 -23.75 -16.70 17.93
N THR A 197 -25.01 -16.77 18.32
CA THR A 197 -25.61 -17.98 18.87
C THR A 197 -25.62 -19.04 17.78
N ALA A 198 -25.11 -20.25 18.06
CA ALA A 198 -25.18 -21.34 17.11
C ALA A 198 -26.64 -21.52 16.66
N LEU A 199 -26.92 -21.24 15.40
CA LEU A 199 -28.24 -21.35 14.82
C LEU A 199 -28.56 -22.83 14.65
N GLY A 200 -29.35 -23.39 15.55
CA GLY A 200 -29.83 -24.75 15.46
C GLY A 200 -30.89 -24.96 14.36
N ARG A 201 -31.46 -23.88 13.81
CA ARG A 201 -32.47 -23.93 12.78
C ARG A 201 -32.51 -22.63 11.98
N VAL A 202 -32.43 -22.70 10.66
CA VAL A 202 -32.56 -21.57 9.73
C VAL A 202 -33.92 -21.66 9.06
N TYR A 203 -34.75 -20.61 9.18
CA TYR A 203 -35.96 -20.46 8.40
C TYR A 203 -35.66 -19.59 7.17
N VAL A 204 -35.75 -20.16 6.00
CA VAL A 204 -35.64 -19.41 4.74
C VAL A 204 -37.01 -18.84 4.45
N MET A 205 -37.18 -17.54 4.60
CA MET A 205 -38.37 -16.83 4.16
C MET A 205 -38.10 -16.24 2.78
N GLY A 206 -39.01 -16.53 1.85
CA GLY A 206 -39.02 -15.84 0.53
C GLY A 206 -39.35 -14.36 0.73
N GLY A 207 -38.93 -13.50 -0.22
CA GLY A 207 -39.32 -12.10 -0.25
C GLY A 207 -40.83 -11.93 -0.38
N GLU A 208 -41.33 -10.67 -0.47
CA GLU A 208 -42.74 -10.28 -0.46
C GLU A 208 -43.66 -10.92 -1.50
N HIS A 209 -43.11 -11.64 -2.47
CA HIS A 209 -43.86 -12.49 -3.38
C HIS A 209 -43.91 -13.91 -2.85
N ASN A 210 -44.99 -14.24 -2.17
CA ASN A 210 -45.25 -15.56 -1.62
C ASN A 210 -45.08 -16.65 -2.68
N ILE A 211 -44.16 -17.57 -2.41
CA ILE A 211 -44.15 -18.87 -3.07
C ILE A 211 -45.34 -19.65 -2.52
N ASP A 212 -46.29 -19.99 -3.39
CA ASP A 212 -47.48 -20.74 -3.03
C ASP A 212 -47.09 -22.08 -2.39
N PRO A 213 -47.40 -22.32 -1.08
CA PRO A 213 -47.03 -23.53 -0.37
C PRO A 213 -47.61 -24.79 -1.01
N ALA A 214 -48.77 -24.66 -1.69
CA ALA A 214 -49.42 -25.79 -2.35
C ALA A 214 -48.66 -26.24 -3.59
N LYS A 215 -47.87 -25.34 -4.19
CA LYS A 215 -47.14 -25.60 -5.43
C LYS A 215 -45.71 -26.12 -5.22
N TYR A 216 -45.13 -25.82 -4.07
CA TYR A 216 -43.72 -26.16 -3.76
C TYR A 216 -43.55 -27.02 -2.49
N GLY A 217 -44.64 -27.43 -1.89
CA GLY A 217 -44.65 -28.38 -0.77
C GLY A 217 -44.00 -27.86 0.53
N SER A 218 -44.80 -27.73 1.56
CA SER A 218 -44.25 -27.68 2.93
C SER A 218 -43.81 -29.10 3.34
N ARG A 219 -42.56 -29.31 3.56
CA ARG A 219 -42.06 -30.44 4.35
C ARG A 219 -41.57 -29.96 5.68
#